data_b26605b2d4444c453f74dc1e399d537b
#
_entry.id   b26605b2d4444c453f74dc1e399d537b
#
_cell.length_a   1.000
_cell.length_b   1.000
_cell.length_c   1.000
_cell.angle_alpha   90.00
_cell.angle_beta   90.00
_cell.angle_gamma   90.00
#
_symmetry.space_group_name_H-M   'P 1'
#
loop_
_entity.id
_entity.type
_entity.pdbx_description
1 polymer ?
#
loop_
_entity_poly.entity_id
_entity_poly.type
_entity_poly.pdbx_seq_one_letter_code
_entity_poly.pdbx_strand_id
1 'polypeptide(L)'
;MTQPLSLALTRLTLTDFRNYAGLRLDVSAPLVALTGPNGAGKTNLLEAISLLTPGRGLRGASFEDLARHGGASTWAIASEVATSEGTVSLGTGWSGQSDGNEGAAQSRLVVIDGHVQKSSSTLAQYMRQLWLTPAMDRLFAGPASDRRRFLDRLVAAFDPEHGARVLVFEKVMRERNLLLEEPRADAAWLSSLEAHMAEAAVAIAAARLHAVEALRRHIGEARTASAFPWAQVAVEGEIESLVAVMPAVRVEDEYRKILRDSRAADRGAGRTLRGPHRSDFSVSHGPKNMPAGLCSTGEQKALLIGLILAQARAVKGESQIAPVLLLDEVAAHLDRQRREGLFQALAALGCQAWMTGTDAGLFEGLGHDAAVFHVEAGTISEVMGS
;
A
#
# COMPACT_ATOMS: atom_id res chain seq x y z
N MET A 1 31.39 5.81 -1.98
CA MET A 1 30.53 6.84 -1.36
C MET A 1 29.10 6.55 -1.83
N THR A 2 28.25 6.07 -0.92
CA THR A 2 26.83 5.82 -1.20
C THR A 2 26.14 7.15 -1.49
N GLN A 3 25.39 7.25 -2.58
CA GLN A 3 24.59 8.45 -2.85
C GLN A 3 23.57 8.63 -1.71
N PRO A 4 23.36 9.86 -1.19
CA PRO A 4 22.36 10.09 -0.17
C PRO A 4 20.98 9.66 -0.69
N LEU A 5 20.21 8.98 0.16
CA LEU A 5 18.83 8.60 -0.17
C LEU A 5 18.00 9.85 -0.41
N SER A 6 17.19 9.85 -1.46
CA SER A 6 16.27 10.95 -1.76
C SER A 6 15.13 11.06 -0.73
N LEU A 7 14.88 9.97 0.03
CA LEU A 7 13.95 9.92 1.15
C LEU A 7 14.39 8.80 2.11
N ALA A 8 14.50 9.13 3.40
CA ALA A 8 14.80 8.16 4.46
C ALA A 8 14.17 8.59 5.79
N LEU A 9 13.61 7.64 6.50
CA LEU A 9 13.20 7.78 7.88
C LEU A 9 14.47 7.73 8.75
N THR A 10 14.75 8.82 9.44
CA THR A 10 15.96 8.95 10.27
C THR A 10 15.69 8.76 11.75
N ARG A 11 14.44 8.99 12.19
CA ARG A 11 13.99 8.75 13.55
C ARG A 11 12.56 8.25 13.57
N LEU A 12 12.28 7.28 14.42
CA LEU A 12 10.93 6.80 14.73
C LEU A 12 10.70 6.87 16.24
N THR A 13 9.60 7.51 16.65
CA THR A 13 9.16 7.57 18.03
C THR A 13 7.75 7.01 18.13
N LEU A 14 7.53 6.08 19.04
CA LEU A 14 6.22 5.48 19.33
C LEU A 14 5.82 5.76 20.76
N THR A 15 4.53 6.00 21.00
CA THR A 15 3.94 6.14 22.32
C THR A 15 2.65 5.34 22.36
N ASP A 16 2.55 4.42 23.32
CA ASP A 16 1.40 3.53 23.55
C ASP A 16 0.86 2.85 22.29
N PHE A 17 1.76 2.41 21.40
CA PHE A 17 1.40 1.79 20.13
C PHE A 17 1.60 0.27 20.18
N ARG A 18 0.55 -0.51 19.96
CA ARG A 18 0.57 -1.98 19.96
C ARG A 18 1.19 -2.57 21.23
N ASN A 19 2.42 -3.12 21.15
CA ASN A 19 3.17 -3.66 22.29
C ASN A 19 4.23 -2.69 22.84
N TYR A 20 4.38 -1.50 22.24
CA TYR A 20 5.35 -0.48 22.64
C TYR A 20 4.71 0.53 23.57
N ALA A 21 5.16 0.60 24.85
CA ALA A 21 4.79 1.68 25.75
C ALA A 21 5.43 3.00 25.32
N GLY A 22 6.69 2.93 24.96
CA GLY A 22 7.48 4.01 24.39
C GLY A 22 8.67 3.44 23.67
N LEU A 23 9.00 4.05 22.51
CA LEU A 23 10.18 3.71 21.73
C LEU A 23 10.74 4.96 21.09
N ARG A 24 12.06 5.08 21.07
CA ARG A 24 12.78 5.99 20.17
C ARG A 24 13.87 5.21 19.49
N LEU A 25 13.87 5.24 18.17
CA LEU A 25 14.83 4.57 17.31
C LEU A 25 15.40 5.58 16.31
N ASP A 26 16.70 5.82 16.39
CA ASP A 26 17.45 6.61 15.41
C ASP A 26 18.05 5.65 14.36
N VAL A 27 17.92 5.97 13.08
CA VAL A 27 18.35 5.12 11.97
C VAL A 27 19.05 5.94 10.91
N SER A 28 20.23 5.52 10.52
CA SER A 28 21.00 6.14 9.43
C SER A 28 21.18 5.23 8.20
N ALA A 29 20.86 3.95 8.36
CA ALA A 29 21.11 2.94 7.33
C ALA A 29 20.02 2.93 6.24
N PRO A 30 20.40 2.69 4.98
CA PRO A 30 19.46 2.49 3.89
C PRO A 30 18.72 1.14 3.99
N LEU A 31 19.38 0.11 4.52
CA LEU A 31 18.79 -1.21 4.73
C LEU A 31 18.70 -1.50 6.23
N VAL A 32 17.50 -1.77 6.72
CA VAL A 32 17.22 -2.02 8.13
C VAL A 32 16.62 -3.41 8.29
N ALA A 33 17.26 -4.25 9.09
CA ALA A 33 16.76 -5.56 9.44
C ALA A 33 16.31 -5.59 10.90
N LEU A 34 15.08 -6.02 11.13
CA LEU A 34 14.51 -6.24 12.46
C LEU A 34 14.43 -7.74 12.72
N THR A 35 15.20 -8.23 13.68
CA THR A 35 15.29 -9.65 14.03
C THR A 35 14.70 -9.93 15.40
N GLY A 36 14.39 -11.17 15.73
CA GLY A 36 13.88 -11.58 17.03
C GLY A 36 12.71 -12.56 16.93
N PRO A 37 12.22 -13.09 18.06
CA PRO A 37 11.19 -14.12 18.10
C PRO A 37 9.85 -13.61 17.52
N ASN A 38 8.97 -14.57 17.17
CA ASN A 38 7.61 -14.24 16.75
C ASN A 38 6.85 -13.56 17.90
N GLY A 39 6.06 -12.54 17.58
CA GLY A 39 5.34 -11.76 18.59
C GLY A 39 6.16 -10.67 19.28
N ALA A 40 7.48 -10.53 19.05
CA ALA A 40 8.33 -9.53 19.67
C ALA A 40 7.94 -8.07 19.36
N GLY A 41 7.23 -7.84 18.24
CA GLY A 41 6.81 -6.49 17.82
C GLY A 41 7.39 -6.02 16.50
N LYS A 42 8.20 -6.83 15.79
CA LYS A 42 8.82 -6.46 14.51
C LYS A 42 7.82 -5.91 13.49
N THR A 43 6.76 -6.67 13.20
CA THR A 43 5.70 -6.23 12.28
C THR A 43 4.94 -5.00 12.80
N ASN A 44 4.86 -4.80 14.13
CA ASN A 44 4.25 -3.61 14.70
C ASN A 44 5.06 -2.34 14.39
N LEU A 45 6.39 -2.44 14.28
CA LEU A 45 7.23 -1.34 13.81
C LEU A 45 6.95 -1.00 12.34
N LEU A 46 6.89 -2.02 11.47
CA LEU A 46 6.51 -1.78 10.08
C LEU A 46 5.11 -1.18 9.97
N GLU A 47 4.17 -1.64 10.81
CA GLU A 47 2.82 -1.08 10.86
C GLU A 47 2.82 0.40 11.28
N ALA A 48 3.63 0.77 12.30
CA ALA A 48 3.80 2.16 12.70
C ALA A 48 4.32 3.03 11.54
N ILE A 49 5.38 2.58 10.87
CA ILE A 49 5.92 3.29 9.71
C ILE A 49 4.86 3.42 8.62
N SER A 50 4.08 2.36 8.35
CA SER A 50 3.04 2.38 7.32
C SER A 50 1.94 3.41 7.58
N LEU A 51 1.73 3.81 8.83
CA LEU A 51 0.79 4.86 9.21
C LEU A 51 1.31 6.29 8.94
N LEU A 52 2.54 6.47 8.54
CA LEU A 52 3.06 7.75 8.07
C LEU A 52 2.67 8.07 6.62
N THR A 53 1.77 7.28 6.04
CA THR A 53 1.11 7.52 4.74
C THR A 53 -0.41 7.53 4.90
N PRO A 54 -1.18 7.98 3.91
CA PRO A 54 -2.64 7.91 3.95
C PRO A 54 -3.17 6.48 4.11
N GLY A 55 -4.35 6.34 4.70
CA GLY A 55 -5.02 5.05 4.88
C GLY A 55 -4.84 4.46 6.28
N ARG A 56 -5.11 3.16 6.41
CA ARG A 56 -5.12 2.42 7.69
C ARG A 56 -3.86 1.59 7.93
N GLY A 57 -2.77 1.90 7.22
CA GLY A 57 -1.51 1.19 7.38
C GLY A 57 -1.52 -0.25 6.84
N LEU A 58 -0.46 -0.97 7.16
CA LEU A 58 -0.08 -2.27 6.60
C LEU A 58 -1.12 -3.37 6.82
N ARG A 59 -1.77 -3.41 8.01
CA ARG A 59 -2.77 -4.43 8.37
C ARG A 59 -4.21 -3.97 8.21
N GLY A 60 -4.46 -2.66 8.00
CA GLY A 60 -5.80 -2.09 7.87
C GLY A 60 -6.63 -2.14 9.15
N ALA A 61 -6.01 -2.21 10.32
CA ALA A 61 -6.65 -2.25 11.62
C ALA A 61 -7.50 -0.99 11.90
N SER A 62 -8.47 -1.08 12.81
CA SER A 62 -9.11 0.11 13.34
C SER A 62 -8.10 0.95 14.15
N PHE A 63 -8.29 2.25 14.22
CA PHE A 63 -7.34 3.10 14.97
C PHE A 63 -7.37 2.82 16.47
N GLU A 64 -8.48 2.36 16.99
CA GLU A 64 -8.64 1.91 18.37
C GLU A 64 -7.76 0.67 18.68
N ASP A 65 -7.75 -0.31 17.76
CA ASP A 65 -6.97 -1.53 17.91
C ASP A 65 -5.44 -1.30 17.84
N LEU A 66 -4.99 -0.12 17.43
CA LEU A 66 -3.59 0.24 17.39
C LEU A 66 -3.05 0.69 18.76
N ALA A 67 -3.92 1.10 19.67
CA ALA A 67 -3.54 1.47 21.03
C ALA A 67 -2.97 0.27 21.79
N ARG A 68 -2.00 0.54 22.66
CA ARG A 68 -1.38 -0.48 23.51
C ARG A 68 -2.41 -1.06 24.48
N HIS A 69 -2.53 -2.38 24.53
CA HIS A 69 -3.39 -3.04 25.49
C HIS A 69 -2.92 -2.75 26.94
N GLY A 70 -3.82 -2.25 27.77
CA GLY A 70 -3.50 -1.79 29.14
C GLY A 70 -2.78 -0.44 29.21
N GLY A 71 -2.69 0.30 28.10
CA GLY A 71 -2.18 1.68 28.04
C GLY A 71 -3.28 2.74 28.16
N ALA A 72 -2.98 3.96 27.72
CA ALA A 72 -3.86 5.13 27.82
C ALA A 72 -5.05 5.14 26.83
N SER A 73 -5.31 4.07 26.10
CA SER A 73 -6.30 3.99 25.00
C SER A 73 -6.08 5.06 23.93
N THR A 74 -4.87 5.55 23.80
CA THR A 74 -4.40 6.51 22.81
C THR A 74 -3.10 6.00 22.22
N TRP A 75 -2.70 6.50 21.06
CA TRP A 75 -1.38 6.22 20.52
C TRP A 75 -0.84 7.40 19.71
N ALA A 76 0.47 7.49 19.63
CA ALA A 76 1.14 8.45 18.77
C ALA A 76 2.37 7.83 18.10
N ILE A 77 2.60 8.25 16.86
CA ILE A 77 3.77 7.95 16.05
C ILE A 77 4.35 9.27 15.57
N ALA A 78 5.63 9.49 15.79
CA ALA A 78 6.35 10.63 15.23
C ALA A 78 7.61 10.13 14.52
N SER A 79 8.00 10.80 13.46
CA SER A 79 9.16 10.45 12.65
C SER A 79 9.85 11.68 12.12
N GLU A 80 11.17 11.64 12.03
CA GLU A 80 11.96 12.55 11.21
C GLU A 80 12.28 11.86 9.88
N VAL A 81 12.00 12.55 8.80
CA VAL A 81 12.21 12.07 7.42
C VAL A 81 13.17 13.01 6.72
N ALA A 82 14.32 12.48 6.33
CA ALA A 82 15.24 13.20 5.45
C ALA A 82 14.69 13.17 4.02
N THR A 83 14.64 14.32 3.37
CA THR A 83 14.23 14.51 1.97
C THR A 83 15.32 15.24 1.21
N SER A 84 15.17 15.40 -0.11
CA SER A 84 16.08 16.23 -0.91
C SER A 84 16.07 17.73 -0.52
N GLU A 85 15.00 18.18 0.15
CA GLU A 85 14.82 19.60 0.54
C GLU A 85 15.17 19.84 2.02
N GLY A 86 15.50 18.80 2.78
CA GLY A 86 15.82 18.88 4.20
C GLY A 86 15.08 17.82 5.04
N THR A 87 15.02 18.04 6.34
CA THR A 87 14.33 17.14 7.27
C THR A 87 12.94 17.65 7.56
N VAL A 88 11.93 16.77 7.48
CA VAL A 88 10.53 17.03 7.78
C VAL A 88 10.10 16.17 8.96
N SER A 89 9.38 16.74 9.91
CA SER A 89 8.78 16.00 11.03
C SER A 89 7.36 15.57 10.67
N LEU A 90 7.11 14.27 10.65
CA LEU A 90 5.79 13.68 10.40
C LEU A 90 5.26 13.05 11.68
N GLY A 91 4.04 13.41 12.06
CA GLY A 91 3.37 12.84 13.23
C GLY A 91 1.96 12.34 12.88
N THR A 92 1.54 11.27 13.54
CA THR A 92 0.16 10.80 13.49
C THR A 92 -0.22 10.15 14.80
N GLY A 93 -1.50 10.27 15.16
CA GLY A 93 -2.01 9.72 16.41
C GLY A 93 -3.53 9.58 16.43
N TRP A 94 -4.02 9.03 17.52
CA TRP A 94 -5.45 8.87 17.78
C TRP A 94 -5.68 8.91 19.30
N SER A 95 -6.72 9.63 19.74
CA SER A 95 -6.97 9.85 21.18
C SER A 95 -8.25 9.19 21.69
N GLY A 96 -9.07 8.61 20.87
CA GLY A 96 -10.35 8.01 21.32
C GLY A 96 -11.36 9.01 21.90
N GLN A 97 -10.95 10.24 22.20
CA GLN A 97 -11.82 11.30 22.70
C GLN A 97 -12.29 12.16 21.52
N SER A 98 -13.60 12.31 21.37
CA SER A 98 -14.16 13.41 20.59
C SER A 98 -14.06 14.67 21.43
N ASP A 99 -13.37 15.72 20.93
CA ASP A 99 -13.35 17.04 21.57
C ASP A 99 -14.80 17.60 21.63
N GLY A 100 -15.59 17.12 22.64
CA GLY A 100 -16.86 17.73 23.02
C GLY A 100 -17.97 17.86 21.98
N ASN A 101 -17.80 17.35 20.77
CA ASN A 101 -18.79 17.41 19.68
C ASN A 101 -19.34 16.00 19.44
N GLU A 102 -20.51 15.70 19.98
CA GLU A 102 -21.24 14.44 19.82
C GLU A 102 -21.62 14.21 18.35
N GLY A 103 -20.69 13.88 17.49
CA GLY A 103 -20.89 13.69 16.05
C GLY A 103 -19.61 13.82 15.23
N ALA A 104 -18.52 14.30 15.80
CA ALA A 104 -17.24 14.27 15.13
C ALA A 104 -16.71 12.82 15.14
N ALA A 105 -16.65 12.19 13.98
CA ALA A 105 -16.02 10.88 13.83
C ALA A 105 -14.63 10.94 14.45
N GLN A 106 -14.28 9.97 15.33
CA GLN A 106 -12.97 9.80 15.92
C GLN A 106 -11.94 9.72 14.77
N SER A 107 -11.35 10.86 14.43
CA SER A 107 -10.46 10.97 13.28
C SER A 107 -9.01 10.84 13.72
N ARG A 108 -8.23 10.23 12.87
CA ARG A 108 -6.78 10.17 13.01
C ARG A 108 -6.21 11.59 12.91
N LEU A 109 -5.42 11.99 13.92
CA LEU A 109 -4.65 13.24 13.90
C LEU A 109 -3.42 13.09 12.99
N VAL A 110 -3.11 14.11 12.23
CA VAL A 110 -1.88 14.21 11.44
C VAL A 110 -1.23 15.56 11.71
N VAL A 111 0.08 15.55 11.94
CA VAL A 111 0.90 16.73 12.21
C VAL A 111 2.11 16.71 11.28
N ILE A 112 2.42 17.83 10.64
CA ILE A 112 3.60 18.00 9.80
C ILE A 112 4.32 19.28 10.26
N ASP A 113 5.60 19.14 10.64
CA ASP A 113 6.41 20.23 11.20
C ASP A 113 5.69 21.02 12.30
N GLY A 114 5.02 20.29 13.22
CA GLY A 114 4.27 20.87 14.32
C GLY A 114 2.88 21.40 13.95
N HIS A 115 2.48 21.39 12.69
CA HIS A 115 1.19 21.93 12.24
C HIS A 115 0.18 20.81 11.98
N VAL A 116 -0.99 20.92 12.60
CA VAL A 116 -2.10 19.97 12.41
C VAL A 116 -2.64 20.07 10.99
N GLN A 117 -2.80 18.92 10.34
CA GLN A 117 -3.32 18.81 8.97
C GLN A 117 -4.81 18.45 8.97
N LYS A 118 -5.55 18.97 8.00
CA LYS A 118 -6.99 18.69 7.82
C LYS A 118 -7.26 17.27 7.31
N SER A 119 -6.29 16.66 6.63
CA SER A 119 -6.43 15.33 6.02
C SER A 119 -5.13 14.56 6.07
N SER A 120 -5.24 13.24 6.23
CA SER A 120 -4.08 12.34 6.12
C SER A 120 -3.51 12.26 4.70
N SER A 121 -4.24 12.71 3.68
CA SER A 121 -3.75 12.76 2.30
C SER A 121 -2.50 13.64 2.14
N THR A 122 -2.33 14.65 3.01
CA THR A 122 -1.15 15.51 3.02
C THR A 122 0.17 14.74 3.24
N LEU A 123 0.14 13.63 3.99
CA LEU A 123 1.31 12.78 4.21
C LEU A 123 1.92 12.24 2.90
N ALA A 124 1.08 12.02 1.89
CA ALA A 124 1.54 11.52 0.60
C ALA A 124 2.41 12.51 -0.19
N GLN A 125 2.48 13.76 0.19
CA GLN A 125 3.41 14.75 -0.40
C GLN A 125 4.85 14.52 0.08
N TYR A 126 5.02 13.92 1.26
CA TYR A 126 6.32 13.74 1.92
C TYR A 126 6.81 12.31 1.89
N MET A 127 5.92 11.32 1.85
CA MET A 127 6.30 9.91 1.94
C MET A 127 5.52 9.02 0.98
N ARG A 128 6.22 8.16 0.28
CA ARG A 128 5.70 7.03 -0.49
C ARG A 128 6.13 5.74 0.19
N GLN A 129 5.25 4.76 0.21
CA GLN A 129 5.57 3.47 0.81
C GLN A 129 5.02 2.32 -0.03
N LEU A 130 5.78 1.25 -0.05
CA LEU A 130 5.37 -0.02 -0.62
C LEU A 130 5.62 -1.10 0.41
N TRP A 131 4.74 -2.08 0.50
CA TRP A 131 4.93 -3.17 1.45
C TRP A 131 4.60 -4.54 0.90
N LEU A 132 5.29 -5.50 1.46
CA LEU A 132 5.05 -6.93 1.29
C LEU A 132 4.84 -7.55 2.66
N THR A 133 3.75 -8.32 2.81
CA THR A 133 3.43 -9.04 4.05
C THR A 133 3.13 -10.50 3.76
N PRO A 134 3.25 -11.41 4.74
CA PRO A 134 2.88 -12.82 4.58
C PRO A 134 1.44 -13.04 4.12
N ALA A 135 0.51 -12.15 4.49
CA ALA A 135 -0.88 -12.21 4.02
C ALA A 135 -1.02 -12.11 2.49
N MET A 136 -0.01 -11.54 1.82
CA MET A 136 0.01 -11.40 0.36
C MET A 136 0.57 -12.64 -0.36
N ASP A 137 1.13 -13.63 0.33
CA ASP A 137 1.68 -14.84 -0.28
C ASP A 137 0.63 -15.64 -1.07
N ARG A 138 -0.66 -15.46 -0.75
CA ARG A 138 -1.79 -16.05 -1.48
C ARG A 138 -2.50 -15.09 -2.44
N LEU A 139 -1.93 -13.93 -2.74
CA LEU A 139 -2.55 -12.89 -3.56
C LEU A 139 -3.06 -13.42 -4.90
N PHE A 140 -2.23 -14.20 -5.60
CA PHE A 140 -2.55 -14.67 -6.95
C PHE A 140 -3.54 -15.84 -6.96
N ALA A 141 -3.52 -16.67 -5.91
CA ALA A 141 -4.46 -17.79 -5.75
C ALA A 141 -5.77 -17.36 -5.04
N GLY A 142 -5.79 -16.17 -4.45
CA GLY A 142 -6.91 -15.60 -3.73
C GLY A 142 -8.01 -15.01 -4.64
N PRO A 143 -9.04 -14.42 -4.04
CA PRO A 143 -10.14 -13.81 -4.77
C PRO A 143 -9.71 -12.52 -5.51
N ALA A 144 -10.43 -12.16 -6.56
CA ALA A 144 -10.20 -10.93 -7.33
C ALA A 144 -10.27 -9.65 -6.46
N SER A 145 -11.03 -9.67 -5.37
CA SER A 145 -11.09 -8.54 -4.42
C SER A 145 -9.74 -8.22 -3.79
N ASP A 146 -8.92 -9.22 -3.52
CA ASP A 146 -7.59 -9.02 -2.91
C ASP A 146 -6.61 -8.47 -3.94
N ARG A 147 -6.68 -8.99 -5.18
CA ARG A 147 -5.88 -8.46 -6.31
C ARG A 147 -6.26 -7.03 -6.66
N ARG A 148 -7.56 -6.66 -6.59
CA ARG A 148 -7.97 -5.24 -6.75
C ARG A 148 -7.42 -4.35 -5.65
N ARG A 149 -7.54 -4.77 -4.38
CA ARG A 149 -6.96 -4.01 -3.26
C ARG A 149 -5.44 -3.83 -3.41
N PHE A 150 -4.77 -4.87 -3.89
CA PHE A 150 -3.35 -4.78 -4.21
C PHE A 150 -3.09 -3.78 -5.34
N LEU A 151 -3.84 -3.86 -6.44
CA LEU A 151 -3.76 -2.93 -7.57
C LEU A 151 -4.03 -1.48 -7.10
N ASP A 152 -5.11 -1.23 -6.35
CA ASP A 152 -5.45 0.12 -5.90
C ASP A 152 -4.38 0.71 -4.98
N ARG A 153 -3.74 -0.11 -4.15
CA ARG A 153 -2.60 0.29 -3.36
C ARG A 153 -1.36 0.57 -4.23
N LEU A 154 -1.13 -0.25 -5.25
CA LEU A 154 -0.09 0.00 -6.23
C LEU A 154 -0.29 1.36 -6.91
N VAL A 155 -1.51 1.65 -7.34
CA VAL A 155 -1.89 2.94 -7.96
C VAL A 155 -1.70 4.11 -6.98
N ALA A 156 -2.08 3.95 -5.71
CA ALA A 156 -1.96 5.01 -4.70
C ALA A 156 -0.49 5.45 -4.44
N ALA A 157 0.48 4.61 -4.77
CA ALA A 157 1.89 5.00 -4.71
C ALA A 157 2.30 5.97 -5.85
N PHE A 158 1.58 5.96 -6.97
CA PHE A 158 1.75 6.93 -8.08
C PHE A 158 0.84 8.13 -7.90
N ASP A 159 -0.43 7.88 -7.59
CA ASP A 159 -1.50 8.88 -7.48
C ASP A 159 -2.09 8.86 -6.06
N PRO A 160 -1.69 9.80 -5.19
CA PRO A 160 -2.14 9.86 -3.80
C PRO A 160 -3.65 10.03 -3.63
N GLU A 161 -4.33 10.60 -4.62
CA GLU A 161 -5.78 10.82 -4.56
C GLU A 161 -6.60 9.58 -4.94
N HIS A 162 -5.94 8.56 -5.51
CA HIS A 162 -6.62 7.35 -5.96
C HIS A 162 -7.46 6.70 -4.86
N GLY A 163 -6.91 6.57 -3.65
CA GLY A 163 -7.63 6.01 -2.50
C GLY A 163 -8.91 6.78 -2.14
N ALA A 164 -8.88 8.11 -2.24
CA ALA A 164 -10.05 8.96 -2.00
C ALA A 164 -11.12 8.73 -3.08
N ARG A 165 -10.71 8.63 -4.36
CA ARG A 165 -11.63 8.33 -5.47
C ARG A 165 -12.32 6.97 -5.30
N VAL A 166 -11.57 5.94 -4.89
CA VAL A 166 -12.14 4.61 -4.60
C VAL A 166 -13.18 4.69 -3.48
N LEU A 167 -12.88 5.40 -2.39
CA LEU A 167 -13.82 5.58 -1.27
C LEU A 167 -15.09 6.34 -1.70
N VAL A 168 -14.96 7.38 -2.52
CA VAL A 168 -16.10 8.12 -3.09
C VAL A 168 -16.96 7.19 -3.95
N PHE A 169 -16.35 6.44 -4.87
CA PHE A 169 -17.07 5.48 -5.69
C PHE A 169 -17.82 4.45 -4.86
N GLU A 170 -17.18 3.85 -3.87
CA GLU A 170 -17.80 2.85 -2.99
C GLU A 170 -18.95 3.43 -2.14
N LYS A 171 -18.80 4.68 -1.66
CA LYS A 171 -19.84 5.37 -0.90
C LYS A 171 -21.07 5.61 -1.78
N VAL A 172 -20.88 6.23 -2.94
CA VAL A 172 -21.99 6.56 -3.87
C VAL A 172 -22.65 5.28 -4.40
N MET A 173 -21.87 4.22 -4.66
CA MET A 173 -22.40 2.92 -5.04
C MET A 173 -23.31 2.32 -3.94
N ARG A 174 -22.91 2.41 -2.67
CA ARG A 174 -23.76 1.95 -1.55
C ARG A 174 -25.07 2.76 -1.46
N GLU A 175 -24.99 4.09 -1.60
CA GLU A 175 -26.17 4.96 -1.61
C GLU A 175 -27.11 4.62 -2.77
N ARG A 176 -26.57 4.38 -3.98
CA ARG A 176 -27.34 3.91 -5.13
C ARG A 176 -28.01 2.56 -4.87
N ASN A 177 -27.29 1.60 -4.30
CA ASN A 177 -27.86 0.28 -3.98
C ASN A 177 -29.03 0.40 -3.01
N LEU A 178 -28.88 1.16 -1.91
CA LEU A 178 -29.95 1.42 -0.95
C LEU A 178 -31.18 2.08 -1.61
N LEU A 179 -30.94 3.10 -2.45
CA LEU A 179 -32.04 3.78 -3.15
C LEU A 179 -32.75 2.85 -4.15
N LEU A 180 -32.05 1.92 -4.79
CA LEU A 180 -32.64 0.92 -5.68
C LEU A 180 -33.55 -0.07 -4.94
N GLU A 181 -33.39 -0.32 -3.64
CA GLU A 181 -34.25 -1.17 -2.82
C GLU A 181 -35.59 -0.52 -2.56
N GLU A 182 -35.69 0.81 -2.61
CA GLU A 182 -36.93 1.54 -2.38
C GLU A 182 -37.99 1.22 -3.47
N PRO A 183 -39.24 0.95 -3.10
CA PRO A 183 -40.33 0.65 -4.06
C PRO A 183 -40.57 1.78 -5.06
N ARG A 184 -40.32 3.01 -4.67
CA ARG A 184 -40.51 4.24 -5.47
C ARG A 184 -39.24 5.06 -5.48
N ALA A 185 -38.12 4.46 -5.93
CA ALA A 185 -36.86 5.16 -6.03
C ALA A 185 -36.94 6.39 -6.96
N ASP A 186 -36.45 7.53 -6.48
CA ASP A 186 -36.43 8.76 -7.28
C ASP A 186 -35.44 8.59 -8.44
N ALA A 187 -35.95 8.65 -9.67
CA ALA A 187 -35.17 8.47 -10.88
C ALA A 187 -34.15 9.62 -11.10
N ALA A 188 -34.46 10.85 -10.65
CA ALA A 188 -33.54 11.98 -10.76
C ALA A 188 -32.38 11.82 -9.77
N TRP A 189 -32.65 11.38 -8.53
CA TRP A 189 -31.63 11.11 -7.56
C TRP A 189 -30.73 9.95 -7.98
N LEU A 190 -31.30 8.83 -8.46
CA LEU A 190 -30.51 7.74 -9.06
C LEU A 190 -29.60 8.25 -10.16
N SER A 191 -30.09 9.10 -11.06
CA SER A 191 -29.28 9.64 -12.15
C SER A 191 -28.15 10.54 -11.66
N SER A 192 -28.34 11.29 -10.57
CA SER A 192 -27.27 12.09 -9.92
C SER A 192 -26.19 11.19 -9.31
N LEU A 193 -26.58 10.15 -8.57
CA LEU A 193 -25.61 9.18 -8.01
C LEU A 193 -24.83 8.47 -9.11
N GLU A 194 -25.50 8.07 -10.20
CA GLU A 194 -24.87 7.41 -11.35
C GLU A 194 -23.89 8.34 -12.10
N ALA A 195 -24.15 9.66 -12.11
CA ALA A 195 -23.19 10.63 -12.66
C ALA A 195 -21.91 10.70 -11.81
N HIS A 196 -22.03 10.80 -10.50
CA HIS A 196 -20.87 10.79 -9.61
C HIS A 196 -20.11 9.45 -9.66
N MET A 197 -20.85 8.32 -9.77
CA MET A 197 -20.20 7.02 -9.97
C MET A 197 -19.41 6.96 -11.27
N ALA A 198 -19.95 7.53 -12.35
CA ALA A 198 -19.29 7.50 -13.66
C ALA A 198 -17.99 8.31 -13.66
N GLU A 199 -18.00 9.52 -13.11
CA GLU A 199 -16.82 10.35 -12.94
C GLU A 199 -15.71 9.62 -12.14
N ALA A 200 -16.06 9.09 -10.96
CA ALA A 200 -15.10 8.36 -10.13
C ALA A 200 -14.60 7.08 -10.80
N ALA A 201 -15.48 6.33 -11.49
CA ALA A 201 -15.13 5.09 -12.16
C ALA A 201 -14.11 5.29 -13.28
N VAL A 202 -14.29 6.33 -14.10
CA VAL A 202 -13.37 6.66 -15.20
C VAL A 202 -12.03 7.09 -14.66
N ALA A 203 -12.00 7.93 -13.60
CA ALA A 203 -10.75 8.35 -12.96
C ALA A 203 -9.99 7.15 -12.35
N ILE A 204 -10.69 6.21 -11.68
CA ILE A 204 -10.12 4.96 -11.14
C ILE A 204 -9.52 4.11 -12.27
N ALA A 205 -10.28 3.87 -13.33
CA ALA A 205 -9.84 3.04 -14.45
C ALA A 205 -8.61 3.62 -15.17
N ALA A 206 -8.62 4.93 -15.42
CA ALA A 206 -7.48 5.63 -16.03
C ALA A 206 -6.21 5.54 -15.17
N ALA A 207 -6.33 5.75 -13.86
CA ALA A 207 -5.20 5.64 -12.93
C ALA A 207 -4.63 4.21 -12.86
N ARG A 208 -5.50 3.18 -12.88
CA ARG A 208 -5.08 1.77 -12.93
C ARG A 208 -4.32 1.43 -14.21
N LEU A 209 -4.84 1.85 -15.36
CA LEU A 209 -4.17 1.64 -16.65
C LEU A 209 -2.81 2.31 -16.70
N HIS A 210 -2.72 3.57 -16.25
CA HIS A 210 -1.46 4.31 -16.20
C HIS A 210 -0.42 3.60 -15.32
N ALA A 211 -0.80 3.21 -14.10
CA ALA A 211 0.09 2.54 -13.16
C ALA A 211 0.56 1.16 -13.68
N VAL A 212 -0.34 0.39 -14.33
CA VAL A 212 0.03 -0.91 -14.91
C VAL A 212 0.96 -0.73 -16.11
N GLU A 213 0.80 0.31 -16.91
CA GLU A 213 1.71 0.60 -18.02
C GLU A 213 3.10 1.02 -17.53
N ALA A 214 3.18 1.87 -16.49
CA ALA A 214 4.43 2.18 -15.83
C ALA A 214 5.13 0.92 -15.28
N LEU A 215 4.36 0.05 -14.62
CA LEU A 215 4.87 -1.20 -14.09
C LEU A 215 5.41 -2.12 -15.20
N ARG A 216 4.70 -2.26 -16.33
CA ARG A 216 5.15 -3.05 -17.50
C ARG A 216 6.49 -2.58 -18.04
N ARG A 217 6.70 -1.27 -18.17
CA ARG A 217 7.98 -0.70 -18.65
C ARG A 217 9.13 -1.14 -17.75
N HIS A 218 9.00 -0.95 -16.44
CA HIS A 218 10.07 -1.28 -15.49
C HIS A 218 10.27 -2.78 -15.27
N ILE A 219 9.24 -3.61 -15.46
CA ILE A 219 9.38 -5.06 -15.54
C ILE A 219 10.24 -5.42 -16.77
N GLY A 220 9.96 -4.81 -17.91
CA GLY A 220 10.68 -5.04 -19.17
C GLY A 220 12.17 -4.73 -19.05
N GLU A 221 12.52 -3.57 -18.46
CA GLU A 221 13.88 -3.11 -18.25
C GLU A 221 14.70 -4.04 -17.32
N ALA A 222 14.06 -4.61 -16.29
CA ALA A 222 14.70 -5.48 -15.32
C ALA A 222 14.72 -6.97 -15.71
N ARG A 223 14.16 -7.33 -16.87
CA ARG A 223 13.88 -8.72 -17.25
C ARG A 223 15.09 -9.65 -17.25
N THR A 224 16.26 -9.15 -17.59
CA THR A 224 17.51 -9.94 -17.69
C THR A 224 18.42 -9.79 -16.48
N ALA A 225 18.24 -8.76 -15.65
CA ALA A 225 19.13 -8.42 -14.54
C ALA A 225 18.58 -8.83 -13.17
N SER A 226 17.35 -9.35 -13.10
CA SER A 226 16.68 -9.68 -11.83
C SER A 226 16.89 -11.15 -11.45
N ALA A 227 17.19 -11.41 -10.18
CA ALA A 227 17.16 -12.76 -9.58
C ALA A 227 15.71 -13.32 -9.45
N PHE A 228 14.70 -12.49 -9.72
CA PHE A 228 13.28 -12.84 -9.61
C PHE A 228 12.64 -12.97 -11.00
N PRO A 229 11.65 -13.87 -11.16
CA PRO A 229 10.95 -14.02 -12.42
C PRO A 229 10.19 -12.72 -12.74
N TRP A 230 10.20 -12.34 -14.01
CA TRP A 230 9.40 -11.21 -14.48
C TRP A 230 7.93 -11.60 -14.64
N ALA A 231 7.04 -10.66 -14.37
CA ALA A 231 5.61 -10.82 -14.48
C ALA A 231 5.07 -10.23 -15.78
N GLN A 232 4.04 -10.85 -16.35
CA GLN A 232 3.10 -10.19 -17.26
C GLN A 232 1.94 -9.70 -16.42
N VAL A 233 1.57 -8.42 -16.55
CA VAL A 233 0.51 -7.81 -15.77
C VAL A 233 -0.53 -7.14 -16.67
N ALA A 234 -1.80 -7.23 -16.27
CA ALA A 234 -2.89 -6.55 -16.97
C ALA A 234 -4.00 -6.17 -16.00
N VAL A 235 -4.80 -5.17 -16.36
CA VAL A 235 -6.09 -4.91 -15.73
C VAL A 235 -7.17 -5.42 -16.65
N GLU A 236 -8.03 -6.25 -16.13
CA GLU A 236 -9.18 -6.83 -16.82
C GLU A 236 -10.45 -6.23 -16.22
N GLY A 237 -11.09 -5.33 -16.95
CA GLY A 237 -12.29 -4.65 -16.49
C GLY A 237 -13.02 -3.96 -17.63
N GLU A 238 -14.34 -3.85 -17.49
CA GLU A 238 -15.19 -3.23 -18.51
C GLU A 238 -14.86 -1.75 -18.68
N ILE A 239 -14.74 -1.01 -17.60
CA ILE A 239 -14.47 0.42 -17.65
C ILE A 239 -13.05 0.70 -18.12
N GLU A 240 -12.09 -0.10 -17.67
CA GLU A 240 -10.70 -0.02 -18.12
C GLU A 240 -10.60 -0.29 -19.64
N SER A 241 -11.37 -1.25 -20.18
CA SER A 241 -11.41 -1.53 -21.61
C SER A 241 -11.99 -0.37 -22.41
N LEU A 242 -13.01 0.32 -21.89
CA LEU A 242 -13.58 1.51 -22.51
C LEU A 242 -12.60 2.69 -22.49
N VAL A 243 -11.95 2.95 -21.36
CA VAL A 243 -10.95 4.02 -21.20
C VAL A 243 -9.75 3.82 -22.15
N ALA A 244 -9.37 2.58 -22.42
CA ALA A 244 -8.28 2.27 -23.35
C ALA A 244 -8.54 2.69 -24.80
N VAL A 245 -9.82 2.83 -25.21
CA VAL A 245 -10.19 3.05 -26.63
C VAL A 245 -11.04 4.31 -26.88
N MET A 246 -11.53 4.97 -25.83
CA MET A 246 -12.40 6.14 -25.94
C MET A 246 -11.95 7.28 -25.03
N PRO A 247 -12.26 8.55 -25.39
CA PRO A 247 -12.05 9.70 -24.51
C PRO A 247 -12.86 9.58 -23.22
N ALA A 248 -12.31 10.04 -22.08
CA ALA A 248 -12.90 9.94 -20.75
C ALA A 248 -14.38 10.39 -20.68
N VAL A 249 -14.71 11.53 -21.27
CA VAL A 249 -16.09 12.07 -21.29
C VAL A 249 -17.08 11.10 -21.97
N ARG A 250 -16.64 10.43 -23.02
CA ARG A 250 -17.49 9.42 -23.71
C ARG A 250 -17.65 8.16 -22.88
N VAL A 251 -16.63 7.77 -22.13
CA VAL A 251 -16.71 6.63 -21.19
C VAL A 251 -17.66 6.96 -20.03
N GLU A 252 -17.63 8.19 -19.51
CA GLU A 252 -18.59 8.62 -18.49
C GLU A 252 -20.03 8.54 -18.98
N ASP A 253 -20.32 9.05 -20.19
CA ASP A 253 -21.67 9.00 -20.77
C ASP A 253 -22.12 7.56 -20.98
N GLU A 254 -21.24 6.68 -21.51
CA GLU A 254 -21.57 5.27 -21.72
C GLU A 254 -21.78 4.54 -20.38
N TYR A 255 -20.96 4.82 -19.35
CA TYR A 255 -21.14 4.16 -18.06
C TYR A 255 -22.42 4.64 -17.34
N ARG A 256 -22.79 5.92 -17.44
CA ARG A 256 -24.09 6.41 -16.96
C ARG A 256 -25.24 5.66 -17.62
N LYS A 257 -25.16 5.42 -18.93
CA LYS A 257 -26.15 4.61 -19.66
C LYS A 257 -26.16 3.17 -19.17
N ILE A 258 -25.00 2.53 -19.03
CA ILE A 258 -24.87 1.17 -18.47
C ILE A 258 -25.53 1.07 -17.09
N LEU A 259 -25.27 2.01 -16.17
CA LEU A 259 -25.86 2.02 -14.83
C LEU A 259 -27.38 2.19 -14.88
N ARG A 260 -27.88 3.08 -15.74
CA ARG A 260 -29.33 3.29 -15.92
C ARG A 260 -30.02 2.03 -16.45
N ASP A 261 -29.45 1.41 -17.47
CA ASP A 261 -30.01 0.23 -18.11
C ASP A 261 -29.95 -1.00 -17.19
N SER A 262 -28.98 -1.05 -16.27
CA SER A 262 -28.82 -2.16 -15.31
C SER A 262 -29.65 -2.02 -14.04
N ARG A 263 -30.40 -0.92 -13.79
CA ARG A 263 -31.14 -0.67 -12.54
C ARG A 263 -32.03 -1.82 -12.09
N ALA A 264 -32.73 -2.46 -13.02
CA ALA A 264 -33.61 -3.59 -12.72
C ALA A 264 -32.83 -4.84 -12.29
N ALA A 265 -31.74 -5.13 -12.99
CA ALA A 265 -30.86 -6.26 -12.67
C ALA A 265 -30.13 -6.04 -11.34
N ASP A 266 -29.61 -4.82 -11.11
CA ASP A 266 -28.91 -4.44 -9.88
C ASP A 266 -29.86 -4.52 -8.65
N ARG A 267 -31.10 -4.05 -8.81
CA ARG A 267 -32.16 -4.21 -7.78
C ARG A 267 -32.41 -5.67 -7.45
N GLY A 268 -32.57 -6.51 -8.47
CA GLY A 268 -32.81 -7.94 -8.29
C GLY A 268 -31.63 -8.67 -7.62
N ALA A 269 -30.40 -8.19 -7.84
CA ALA A 269 -29.19 -8.74 -7.23
C ALA A 269 -28.85 -8.12 -5.85
N GLY A 270 -29.53 -7.06 -5.41
CA GLY A 270 -29.24 -6.28 -4.21
C GLY A 270 -27.88 -5.57 -4.26
N ARG A 271 -27.31 -5.36 -5.45
CA ARG A 271 -25.98 -4.76 -5.62
C ARG A 271 -25.73 -4.31 -7.06
N THR A 272 -24.86 -3.32 -7.23
CA THR A 272 -24.36 -2.93 -8.55
C THR A 272 -23.47 -4.03 -9.14
N LEU A 273 -23.76 -4.45 -10.36
CA LEU A 273 -23.12 -5.60 -11.02
C LEU A 273 -21.97 -5.20 -11.96
N ARG A 274 -21.89 -3.94 -12.39
CA ARG A 274 -20.94 -3.44 -13.41
C ARG A 274 -20.16 -2.25 -12.88
N GLY A 275 -18.88 -2.17 -13.21
CA GLY A 275 -17.99 -1.06 -12.81
C GLY A 275 -16.62 -1.49 -12.31
N PRO A 276 -15.75 -0.54 -11.89
CA PRO A 276 -14.35 -0.80 -11.55
C PRO A 276 -14.19 -1.69 -10.29
N HIS A 277 -15.22 -1.83 -9.46
CA HIS A 277 -15.25 -2.79 -8.34
C HIS A 277 -15.36 -4.25 -8.79
N ARG A 278 -15.52 -4.51 -10.09
CA ARG A 278 -15.59 -5.84 -10.69
C ARG A 278 -14.34 -6.20 -11.49
N SER A 279 -13.44 -5.23 -11.72
CA SER A 279 -12.20 -5.44 -12.44
C SER A 279 -11.27 -6.43 -11.71
N ASP A 280 -10.34 -7.02 -12.42
CA ASP A 280 -9.30 -7.89 -11.86
C ASP A 280 -7.91 -7.42 -12.27
N PHE A 281 -6.92 -7.73 -11.45
CA PHE A 281 -5.51 -7.55 -11.76
C PHE A 281 -4.93 -8.91 -12.14
N SER A 282 -4.77 -9.12 -13.44
CA SER A 282 -4.23 -10.34 -14.00
C SER A 282 -2.71 -10.34 -13.95
N VAL A 283 -2.14 -11.39 -13.40
CA VAL A 283 -0.69 -11.59 -13.30
C VAL A 283 -0.32 -12.98 -13.79
N SER A 284 0.63 -13.05 -14.72
CA SER A 284 1.20 -14.30 -15.23
C SER A 284 2.71 -14.36 -15.00
N HIS A 285 3.21 -15.55 -14.77
CA HIS A 285 4.64 -15.85 -14.68
C HIS A 285 5.25 -15.84 -16.08
N GLY A 286 5.99 -14.78 -16.41
CA GLY A 286 6.49 -14.57 -17.76
C GLY A 286 7.32 -15.72 -18.32
N PRO A 287 8.38 -16.20 -17.65
CA PRO A 287 9.20 -17.30 -18.13
C PRO A 287 8.43 -18.62 -18.39
N LYS A 288 7.35 -18.87 -17.66
CA LYS A 288 6.52 -20.07 -17.79
C LYS A 288 5.27 -19.88 -18.64
N ASN A 289 4.96 -18.63 -18.97
CA ASN A 289 3.75 -18.24 -19.71
C ASN A 289 2.47 -18.88 -19.13
N MET A 290 2.31 -18.80 -17.78
CA MET A 290 1.17 -19.39 -17.09
C MET A 290 0.64 -18.42 -16.02
N PRO A 291 -0.66 -18.46 -15.66
CA PRO A 291 -1.23 -17.65 -14.59
C PRO A 291 -0.48 -17.82 -13.27
N ALA A 292 -0.20 -16.72 -12.58
CA ALA A 292 0.56 -16.75 -11.33
C ALA A 292 -0.10 -17.61 -10.24
N GLY A 293 -1.42 -17.65 -10.20
CA GLY A 293 -2.18 -18.46 -9.24
C GLY A 293 -1.99 -19.99 -9.39
N LEU A 294 -1.49 -20.44 -10.56
CA LEU A 294 -1.19 -21.85 -10.84
C LEU A 294 0.28 -22.22 -10.57
N CYS A 295 1.13 -21.24 -10.22
CA CYS A 295 2.51 -21.47 -9.86
C CYS A 295 2.63 -22.01 -8.43
N SER A 296 3.77 -22.63 -8.10
CA SER A 296 4.06 -23.04 -6.73
C SER A 296 4.14 -21.83 -5.78
N THR A 297 3.94 -22.04 -4.48
CA THR A 297 3.98 -20.97 -3.48
C THR A 297 5.30 -20.19 -3.48
N GLY A 298 6.43 -20.88 -3.65
CA GLY A 298 7.74 -20.25 -3.76
C GLY A 298 7.89 -19.39 -5.02
N GLU A 299 7.29 -19.80 -6.15
CA GLU A 299 7.27 -19.01 -7.38
C GLU A 299 6.34 -17.81 -7.28
N GLN A 300 5.17 -17.98 -6.67
CA GLN A 300 4.25 -16.87 -6.39
C GLN A 300 4.93 -15.81 -5.53
N LYS A 301 5.64 -16.20 -4.46
CA LYS A 301 6.40 -15.29 -3.60
C LYS A 301 7.53 -14.59 -4.38
N ALA A 302 8.30 -15.33 -5.16
CA ALA A 302 9.35 -14.75 -6.00
C ALA A 302 8.80 -13.74 -7.01
N LEU A 303 7.67 -14.06 -7.64
CA LEU A 303 6.98 -13.18 -8.59
C LEU A 303 6.47 -11.91 -7.90
N LEU A 304 5.91 -12.04 -6.69
CA LEU A 304 5.41 -10.92 -5.91
C LEU A 304 6.54 -9.98 -5.47
N ILE A 305 7.69 -10.53 -5.04
CA ILE A 305 8.89 -9.73 -4.74
C ILE A 305 9.35 -8.99 -6.00
N GLY A 306 9.43 -9.66 -7.13
CA GLY A 306 9.78 -9.05 -8.42
C GLY A 306 8.85 -7.88 -8.79
N LEU A 307 7.54 -8.03 -8.55
CA LEU A 307 6.54 -6.97 -8.76
C LEU A 307 6.76 -5.77 -7.85
N ILE A 308 7.01 -5.98 -6.55
CA ILE A 308 7.27 -4.89 -5.59
C ILE A 308 8.55 -4.13 -5.96
N LEU A 309 9.62 -4.84 -6.36
CA LEU A 309 10.85 -4.21 -6.81
C LEU A 309 10.65 -3.41 -8.11
N ALA A 310 9.87 -3.92 -9.06
CA ALA A 310 9.53 -3.19 -10.29
C ALA A 310 8.66 -1.97 -9.98
N GLN A 311 7.71 -2.09 -9.06
CA GLN A 311 6.90 -0.98 -8.59
C GLN A 311 7.75 0.11 -7.92
N ALA A 312 8.73 -0.26 -7.10
CA ALA A 312 9.63 0.69 -6.46
C ALA A 312 10.43 1.51 -7.49
N ARG A 313 10.93 0.84 -8.56
CA ARG A 313 11.58 1.53 -9.68
C ARG A 313 10.64 2.49 -10.38
N ALA A 314 9.42 2.03 -10.67
CA ALA A 314 8.42 2.82 -11.38
C ALA A 314 8.01 4.06 -10.56
N VAL A 315 7.73 3.91 -9.27
CA VAL A 315 7.39 5.04 -8.37
C VAL A 315 8.53 6.03 -8.29
N LYS A 316 9.78 5.55 -8.09
CA LYS A 316 10.97 6.41 -8.05
C LYS A 316 11.18 7.18 -9.37
N GLY A 317 10.98 6.50 -10.50
CA GLY A 317 11.15 7.10 -11.83
C GLY A 317 10.12 8.18 -12.14
N GLU A 318 8.86 7.98 -11.76
CA GLU A 318 7.78 8.91 -12.09
C GLU A 318 7.59 10.03 -11.06
N SER A 319 7.68 9.71 -9.76
CA SER A 319 7.42 10.71 -8.70
C SER A 319 8.67 11.46 -8.24
N GLN A 320 9.86 11.02 -8.64
CA GLN A 320 11.17 11.51 -8.15
C GLN A 320 11.36 11.33 -6.63
N ILE A 321 10.39 10.72 -5.94
CA ILE A 321 10.43 10.39 -4.52
C ILE A 321 10.64 8.88 -4.40
N ALA A 322 11.79 8.46 -3.84
CA ALA A 322 12.05 7.06 -3.61
C ALA A 322 11.09 6.53 -2.52
N PRO A 323 10.36 5.43 -2.77
CA PRO A 323 9.47 4.88 -1.75
C PRO A 323 10.26 4.20 -0.63
N VAL A 324 9.75 4.25 0.60
CA VAL A 324 10.20 3.38 1.69
C VAL A 324 9.58 2.00 1.52
N LEU A 325 10.40 0.96 1.58
CA LEU A 325 9.96 -0.43 1.43
C LEU A 325 9.80 -1.08 2.81
N LEU A 326 8.63 -1.67 3.06
CA LEU A 326 8.32 -2.39 4.30
C LEU A 326 8.11 -3.87 3.95
N LEU A 327 9.08 -4.72 4.29
CA LEU A 327 9.14 -6.10 3.82
C LEU A 327 9.05 -7.06 5.01
N ASP A 328 7.82 -7.47 5.34
CA ASP A 328 7.55 -8.35 6.47
C ASP A 328 7.84 -9.82 6.12
N GLU A 329 8.72 -10.46 6.88
CA GLU A 329 9.17 -11.84 6.69
C GLU A 329 9.63 -12.18 5.25
N VAL A 330 10.19 -11.18 4.56
CA VAL A 330 10.55 -11.33 3.15
C VAL A 330 11.63 -12.37 2.92
N ALA A 331 12.63 -12.44 3.81
CA ALA A 331 13.76 -13.38 3.71
C ALA A 331 13.37 -14.82 4.05
N ALA A 332 12.25 -15.03 4.77
CA ALA A 332 11.74 -16.34 5.08
C ALA A 332 11.34 -17.10 3.79
N HIS A 333 11.70 -18.37 3.72
CA HIS A 333 11.41 -19.24 2.57
C HIS A 333 12.12 -18.87 1.23
N LEU A 334 13.06 -17.91 1.24
CA LEU A 334 13.96 -17.70 0.12
C LEU A 334 15.22 -18.57 0.28
N ASP A 335 15.65 -19.22 -0.80
CA ASP A 335 16.96 -19.83 -0.85
C ASP A 335 18.07 -18.73 -0.78
N ARG A 336 19.30 -19.15 -0.52
CA ARG A 336 20.43 -18.24 -0.36
C ARG A 336 20.63 -17.33 -1.57
N GLN A 337 20.56 -17.87 -2.77
CA GLN A 337 20.81 -17.11 -4.00
C GLN A 337 19.74 -16.01 -4.21
N ARG A 338 18.46 -16.33 -3.99
CA ARG A 338 17.36 -15.35 -4.09
C ARG A 338 17.45 -14.28 -3.01
N ARG A 339 17.89 -14.65 -1.82
CA ARG A 339 18.08 -13.72 -0.71
C ARG A 339 19.19 -12.73 -0.99
N GLU A 340 20.34 -13.19 -1.47
CA GLU A 340 21.45 -12.35 -1.93
C GLU A 340 21.00 -11.43 -3.09
N GLY A 341 20.25 -11.98 -4.05
CA GLY A 341 19.67 -11.20 -5.17
C GLY A 341 18.66 -10.14 -4.70
N LEU A 342 17.89 -10.41 -3.64
CA LEU A 342 17.01 -9.41 -3.02
C LEU A 342 17.81 -8.26 -2.43
N PHE A 343 18.82 -8.55 -1.63
CA PHE A 343 19.65 -7.52 -0.99
C PHE A 343 20.38 -6.66 -2.00
N GLN A 344 20.93 -7.27 -3.04
CA GLN A 344 21.56 -6.55 -4.15
C GLN A 344 20.55 -5.63 -4.88
N ALA A 345 19.32 -6.14 -5.13
CA ALA A 345 18.29 -5.36 -5.78
C ALA A 345 17.82 -4.18 -4.92
N LEU A 346 17.68 -4.36 -3.61
CA LEU A 346 17.33 -3.30 -2.66
C LEU A 346 18.41 -2.23 -2.57
N ALA A 347 19.69 -2.63 -2.49
CA ALA A 347 20.82 -1.70 -2.49
C ALA A 347 20.88 -0.88 -3.80
N ALA A 348 20.68 -1.54 -4.95
CA ALA A 348 20.68 -0.89 -6.27
C ALA A 348 19.50 0.08 -6.47
N LEU A 349 18.35 -0.14 -5.79
CA LEU A 349 17.21 0.76 -5.85
C LEU A 349 17.50 2.14 -5.26
N GLY A 350 18.39 2.23 -4.26
CA GLY A 350 18.62 3.46 -3.51
C GLY A 350 17.37 3.97 -2.81
N CYS A 351 16.57 3.05 -2.28
CA CYS A 351 15.40 3.29 -1.44
C CYS A 351 15.68 2.76 -0.04
N GLN A 352 15.13 3.39 1.00
CA GLN A 352 15.21 2.81 2.32
C GLN A 352 14.30 1.58 2.40
N ALA A 353 14.82 0.45 2.92
CA ALA A 353 14.08 -0.78 3.09
C ALA A 353 14.16 -1.29 4.53
N TRP A 354 12.99 -1.56 5.11
CA TRP A 354 12.81 -2.15 6.43
C TRP A 354 12.35 -3.60 6.26
N MET A 355 13.11 -4.52 6.80
CA MET A 355 12.87 -5.96 6.66
C MET A 355 12.70 -6.62 8.02
N THR A 356 11.85 -7.63 8.13
CA THR A 356 11.72 -8.42 9.35
C THR A 356 12.13 -9.87 9.11
N GLY A 357 12.66 -10.52 10.14
CA GLY A 357 12.99 -11.93 10.15
C GLY A 357 13.09 -12.49 11.57
N THR A 358 13.10 -13.80 11.72
CA THR A 358 13.19 -14.48 13.01
C THR A 358 14.63 -14.57 13.52
N ASP A 359 15.60 -14.58 12.62
CA ASP A 359 17.01 -14.83 12.91
C ASP A 359 17.91 -13.83 12.17
N ALA A 360 18.98 -13.40 12.80
CA ALA A 360 19.97 -12.50 12.20
C ALA A 360 20.72 -13.15 11.02
N GLY A 361 20.90 -14.47 11.03
CA GLY A 361 21.52 -15.23 9.94
C GLY A 361 20.76 -15.14 8.62
N LEU A 362 19.46 -14.78 8.64
CA LEU A 362 18.69 -14.49 7.43
C LEU A 362 19.19 -13.23 6.70
N PHE A 363 19.90 -12.36 7.39
CA PHE A 363 20.37 -11.08 6.91
C PHE A 363 21.89 -11.02 6.70
N GLU A 364 22.58 -12.16 6.82
CA GLU A 364 23.96 -12.27 6.40
C GLU A 364 24.10 -11.87 4.92
N GLY A 365 25.00 -10.95 4.64
CA GLY A 365 25.20 -10.42 3.27
C GLY A 365 24.44 -9.15 2.93
N LEU A 366 23.74 -8.51 3.88
CA LEU A 366 23.10 -7.18 3.68
C LEU A 366 24.12 -6.06 3.36
N GLY A 367 25.40 -6.26 3.67
CA GLY A 367 26.46 -5.25 3.46
C GLY A 367 26.68 -4.37 4.70
N HIS A 368 27.80 -3.65 4.68
CA HIS A 368 28.24 -2.84 5.83
C HIS A 368 27.40 -1.57 6.08
N ASP A 369 26.62 -1.14 5.10
CA ASP A 369 25.74 0.05 5.21
C ASP A 369 24.35 -0.31 5.78
N ALA A 370 24.13 -1.55 6.21
CA ALA A 370 22.88 -2.01 6.80
C ALA A 370 22.93 -1.92 8.34
N ALA A 371 21.78 -1.63 8.96
CA ALA A 371 21.58 -1.74 10.40
C ALA A 371 20.75 -2.98 10.72
N VAL A 372 21.22 -3.76 11.69
CA VAL A 372 20.50 -4.93 12.20
C VAL A 372 20.09 -4.66 13.65
N PHE A 373 18.80 -4.72 13.93
CA PHE A 373 18.25 -4.54 15.25
C PHE A 373 17.63 -5.83 15.75
N HIS A 374 17.86 -6.13 17.02
CA HIS A 374 17.16 -7.20 17.74
C HIS A 374 15.96 -6.62 18.48
N VAL A 375 14.79 -7.19 18.26
CA VAL A 375 13.52 -6.80 18.87
C VAL A 375 13.09 -7.89 19.84
N GLU A 376 12.93 -7.54 21.11
CA GLU A 376 12.48 -8.44 22.16
C GLU A 376 11.52 -7.72 23.11
N ALA A 377 10.33 -8.27 23.31
CA ALA A 377 9.31 -7.77 24.25
C ALA A 377 9.07 -6.25 24.22
N GLY A 378 9.06 -5.63 23.04
CA GLY A 378 8.84 -4.18 22.89
C GLY A 378 10.09 -3.32 23.14
N THR A 379 11.26 -3.92 23.28
CA THR A 379 12.56 -3.25 23.33
C THR A 379 13.36 -3.51 22.06
N ILE A 380 14.27 -2.60 21.73
CA ILE A 380 15.12 -2.70 20.54
C ILE A 380 16.57 -2.44 20.95
N SER A 381 17.46 -3.30 20.49
CA SER A 381 18.91 -3.13 20.61
C SER A 381 19.56 -3.29 19.24
N GLU A 382 20.54 -2.46 18.94
CA GLU A 382 21.33 -2.61 17.71
C GLU A 382 22.29 -3.79 17.89
N VAL A 383 22.29 -4.69 16.91
CA VAL A 383 23.27 -5.78 16.84
C VAL A 383 24.50 -5.22 16.14
N MET A 384 25.56 -4.95 16.89
CA MET A 384 26.83 -4.51 16.30
C MET A 384 27.29 -5.55 15.31
N GLY A 385 27.47 -5.14 14.03
CA GLY A 385 28.00 -6.00 12.99
C GLY A 385 29.41 -6.45 13.34
N SER A 386 29.61 -7.75 13.34
CA SER A 386 30.93 -8.38 13.45
C SER A 386 31.70 -8.30 12.15
#